data_41e1179e53ad5bfdd066a6428aa4cc88
#
_entry.id   41e1179e53ad5bfdd066a6428aa4cc88
#
_cell.length_a   1.000
_cell.length_b   1.000
_cell.length_c   1.000
_cell.angle_alpha   90.00
_cell.angle_beta   90.00
_cell.angle_gamma   90.00
#
_symmetry.space_group_name_H-M   'P 1'
#
loop_
_entity.id
_entity.type
_entity.pdbx_description
1 polymer ?
#
loop_
_entity_poly.entity_id
_entity_poly.type
_entity_poly.pdbx_seq_one_letter_code
_entity_poly.pdbx_strand_id
1 'polypeptide(L)'
;MADDKGGRSRRPGSALAVDLRRARRARRDAQKVSVIPPVPVTHGPTIDCADREPIACVREWFASEGWKPFPFQEEVWTAYLSGESGLIHAATGTGKTYAAWMGPVMEWLRDYPAPRPAGDQLRRRAAAPPLRVLWITPLRALAADTEAALRAPIEDLGLPWTVESRTGDTEPKVRARQSKRLPTTLVTTPESLSLLLTWTDTPALFEHLELVVVDEWHELMSSKRGVQTELALARLRQWRPQLRTWGLSATLGNLDTARDTLLGVGPDRHSRPGRIIRGLVPKGLQIDSLIPETMERFPWSGQIGLRLLPEVIQAIEEGKTSL
;
A
#
# COMPACT_ATOMS: atom_id res chain seq x y z
N MET A 1 59.12 57.51 -26.35
CA MET A 1 58.90 56.53 -27.48
C MET A 1 58.74 55.13 -26.95
N ALA A 2 57.66 54.52 -27.38
CA ALA A 2 57.32 53.09 -27.41
C ALA A 2 56.89 52.44 -26.11
N ASP A 3 55.77 52.19 -26.07
CA ASP A 3 54.75 51.18 -26.43
C ASP A 3 54.49 50.16 -25.30
N ASP A 4 53.42 50.45 -24.68
CA ASP A 4 52.70 49.56 -23.70
C ASP A 4 51.89 48.57 -24.51
N LYS A 5 52.08 47.26 -24.30
CA LYS A 5 51.21 46.18 -24.77
C LYS A 5 50.50 45.47 -23.61
N GLY A 6 49.26 45.87 -23.40
CA GLY A 6 48.37 45.33 -22.45
C GLY A 6 48.10 43.83 -22.66
N GLY A 7 48.43 43.02 -21.67
CA GLY A 7 48.04 41.63 -21.53
C GLY A 7 46.64 41.51 -20.93
N ARG A 8 45.62 41.15 -21.71
CA ARG A 8 44.28 40.82 -21.19
C ARG A 8 44.31 39.49 -20.47
N SER A 9 44.18 39.55 -19.15
CA SER A 9 43.92 38.40 -18.29
C SER A 9 42.57 37.80 -18.64
N ARG A 10 42.58 36.55 -19.11
CA ARG A 10 41.36 35.75 -19.30
C ARG A 10 40.84 35.32 -17.93
N ARG A 11 39.63 35.76 -17.56
CA ARG A 11 38.92 35.37 -16.35
C ARG A 11 38.53 33.86 -16.42
N PRO A 12 38.77 33.06 -15.38
CA PRO A 12 38.44 31.62 -15.36
C PRO A 12 36.97 31.32 -15.04
N GLY A 13 36.03 32.12 -15.57
CA GLY A 13 34.59 31.94 -15.25
C GLY A 13 33.76 31.12 -16.28
N SER A 14 34.34 30.81 -17.46
CA SER A 14 33.53 30.20 -18.53
C SER A 14 33.45 28.66 -18.53
N ALA A 15 34.47 27.98 -17.99
CA ALA A 15 34.53 26.54 -17.99
C ALA A 15 33.54 25.93 -16.95
N LEU A 16 33.43 26.53 -15.76
CA LEU A 16 32.54 26.08 -14.70
C LEU A 16 31.05 26.21 -15.06
N ALA A 17 30.71 27.27 -15.83
CA ALA A 17 29.33 27.52 -16.28
C ALA A 17 28.88 26.55 -17.39
N VAL A 18 29.83 26.07 -18.21
CA VAL A 18 29.54 25.08 -19.26
C VAL A 18 29.31 23.68 -18.63
N ASP A 19 30.10 23.34 -17.62
CA ASP A 19 29.93 22.04 -16.91
C ASP A 19 28.62 21.95 -16.12
N LEU A 20 28.21 23.05 -15.49
CA LEU A 20 26.91 23.10 -14.79
C LEU A 20 25.71 23.01 -15.75
N ARG A 21 25.83 23.51 -16.95
CA ARG A 21 24.79 23.38 -17.99
C ARG A 21 24.74 21.97 -18.56
N ARG A 22 25.89 21.30 -18.75
CA ARG A 22 25.96 19.87 -19.14
C ARG A 22 25.41 18.97 -18.07
N ALA A 23 25.76 19.19 -16.80
CA ALA A 23 25.22 18.41 -15.67
C ALA A 23 23.70 18.60 -15.49
N ARG A 24 23.16 19.79 -15.71
CA ARG A 24 21.71 20.06 -15.70
C ARG A 24 20.99 19.43 -16.90
N ARG A 25 21.61 19.37 -18.06
CA ARG A 25 21.07 18.70 -19.24
C ARG A 25 21.09 17.17 -19.06
N ALA A 26 22.17 16.60 -18.57
CA ALA A 26 22.24 15.17 -18.22
C ALA A 26 21.24 14.77 -17.15
N ARG A 27 20.99 15.61 -16.12
CA ARG A 27 19.91 15.38 -15.14
C ARG A 27 18.52 15.48 -15.76
N ARG A 28 18.31 16.35 -16.73
CA ARG A 28 17.03 16.50 -17.41
C ARG A 28 16.76 15.37 -18.40
N ASP A 29 17.83 14.81 -18.99
CA ASP A 29 17.76 13.66 -19.91
C ASP A 29 17.66 12.34 -19.12
N ALA A 30 18.26 12.25 -17.92
CA ALA A 30 18.07 11.13 -16.98
C ALA A 30 16.66 11.14 -16.33
N GLN A 31 16.03 12.31 -16.23
CA GLN A 31 14.62 12.41 -15.81
C GLN A 31 13.61 12.10 -16.93
N LYS A 32 14.09 11.91 -18.15
CA LYS A 32 13.38 11.27 -19.27
C LYS A 32 13.68 9.78 -19.35
N VAL A 33 13.92 9.12 -18.21
CA VAL A 33 13.66 7.67 -18.13
C VAL A 33 12.21 7.51 -18.54
N SER A 34 12.02 6.89 -19.70
CA SER A 34 10.71 6.58 -20.22
C SER A 34 9.91 5.96 -19.08
N VAL A 35 8.89 6.67 -18.64
CA VAL A 35 7.81 6.05 -17.91
C VAL A 35 7.34 4.96 -18.89
N ILE A 36 7.72 3.71 -18.61
CA ILE A 36 7.12 2.56 -19.26
C ILE A 36 5.64 2.81 -19.04
N PRO A 37 4.84 3.03 -20.09
CA PRO A 37 3.41 3.21 -19.87
C PRO A 37 2.98 1.98 -19.09
N PRO A 38 2.13 2.13 -18.06
CA PRO A 38 1.63 0.98 -17.33
C PRO A 38 1.15 0.00 -18.41
N VAL A 39 1.69 -1.20 -18.38
CA VAL A 39 1.22 -2.28 -19.25
C VAL A 39 -0.29 -2.26 -19.07
N PRO A 40 -1.10 -2.08 -20.13
CA PRO A 40 -2.54 -2.13 -19.97
C PRO A 40 -2.82 -3.46 -19.29
N VAL A 41 -3.30 -3.42 -18.05
CA VAL A 41 -3.78 -4.60 -17.36
C VAL A 41 -4.94 -5.05 -18.24
N THR A 42 -4.70 -6.06 -19.05
CA THR A 42 -5.76 -6.76 -19.77
C THR A 42 -6.58 -7.38 -18.67
N HIS A 43 -7.71 -6.75 -18.33
CA HIS A 43 -8.65 -7.27 -17.37
C HIS A 43 -8.92 -8.72 -17.76
N GLY A 44 -8.56 -9.63 -16.87
CA GLY A 44 -8.86 -11.04 -17.01
C GLY A 44 -10.36 -11.27 -17.18
N PRO A 45 -10.81 -12.45 -17.59
CA PRO A 45 -12.23 -12.73 -17.70
C PRO A 45 -12.91 -12.44 -16.35
N THR A 46 -14.01 -11.68 -16.39
CA THR A 46 -14.82 -11.41 -15.20
C THR A 46 -15.29 -12.74 -14.62
N ILE A 47 -14.92 -13.00 -13.36
CA ILE A 47 -15.28 -14.24 -12.68
C ILE A 47 -16.75 -14.16 -12.30
N ASP A 48 -17.54 -15.14 -12.74
CA ASP A 48 -18.93 -15.26 -12.37
C ASP A 48 -19.05 -15.95 -11.00
N CYS A 49 -19.56 -15.23 -10.02
CA CYS A 49 -19.78 -15.72 -8.66
C CYS A 49 -21.25 -15.94 -8.31
N ALA A 50 -22.16 -15.88 -9.31
CA ALA A 50 -23.56 -16.18 -9.07
C ALA A 50 -23.71 -17.66 -8.58
N ASP A 51 -24.48 -17.85 -7.53
CA ASP A 51 -24.78 -19.17 -6.93
C ASP A 51 -23.54 -19.98 -6.48
N ARG A 52 -22.42 -19.34 -6.23
CA ARG A 52 -21.17 -19.98 -5.79
C ARG A 52 -20.77 -19.55 -4.38
N GLU A 53 -20.10 -20.46 -3.68
CA GLU A 53 -19.49 -20.14 -2.39
C GLU A 53 -18.45 -19.01 -2.55
N PRO A 54 -18.50 -17.94 -1.74
CA PRO A 54 -17.59 -16.79 -1.86
C PRO A 54 -16.10 -17.17 -1.84
N ILE A 55 -15.74 -18.19 -1.05
CA ILE A 55 -14.35 -18.67 -0.99
C ILE A 55 -13.90 -19.31 -2.31
N ALA A 56 -14.82 -19.96 -3.03
CA ALA A 56 -14.50 -20.55 -4.34
C ALA A 56 -14.22 -19.45 -5.37
N CYS A 57 -14.99 -18.37 -5.35
CA CYS A 57 -14.75 -17.20 -6.22
C CYS A 57 -13.37 -16.55 -5.95
N VAL A 58 -13.04 -16.37 -4.66
CA VAL A 58 -11.73 -15.80 -4.28
C VAL A 58 -10.58 -16.72 -4.71
N ARG A 59 -10.71 -18.03 -4.50
CA ARG A 59 -9.69 -19.00 -4.95
C ARG A 59 -9.51 -19.00 -6.46
N GLU A 60 -10.60 -18.86 -7.21
CA GLU A 60 -10.53 -18.74 -8.68
C GLU A 60 -9.84 -17.44 -9.10
N TRP A 61 -10.13 -16.33 -8.42
CA TRP A 61 -9.42 -15.08 -8.66
C TRP A 61 -7.91 -15.24 -8.40
N PHE A 62 -7.50 -15.87 -7.31
CA PHE A 62 -6.08 -16.19 -7.08
C PHE A 62 -5.49 -17.05 -8.19
N ALA A 63 -6.24 -18.05 -8.66
CA ALA A 63 -5.78 -18.93 -9.74
C ALA A 63 -5.64 -18.18 -11.07
N SER A 64 -6.52 -17.23 -11.38
CA SER A 64 -6.42 -16.39 -12.60
C SER A 64 -5.18 -15.50 -12.60
N GLU A 65 -4.73 -15.07 -11.40
CA GLU A 65 -3.48 -14.35 -11.22
C GLU A 65 -2.23 -15.27 -11.18
N GLY A 66 -2.41 -16.58 -11.34
CA GLY A 66 -1.34 -17.58 -11.23
C GLY A 66 -0.89 -17.84 -9.79
N TRP A 67 -1.71 -17.51 -8.79
CA TRP A 67 -1.40 -17.64 -7.37
C TRP A 67 -2.24 -18.74 -6.72
N LYS A 68 -1.77 -19.15 -5.55
CA LYS A 68 -2.51 -20.00 -4.63
C LYS A 68 -2.55 -19.34 -3.25
N PRO A 69 -3.72 -19.24 -2.61
CA PRO A 69 -3.80 -18.70 -1.25
C PRO A 69 -2.90 -19.46 -0.28
N PHE A 70 -2.23 -18.75 0.58
CA PHE A 70 -1.50 -19.33 1.70
C PHE A 70 -2.47 -19.70 2.84
N PRO A 71 -2.16 -20.72 3.63
CA PRO A 71 -3.02 -21.12 4.76
C PRO A 71 -3.38 -19.99 5.73
N PHE A 72 -2.42 -19.10 6.01
CA PHE A 72 -2.66 -17.95 6.90
C PHE A 72 -3.66 -16.95 6.32
N GLN A 73 -3.73 -16.81 4.99
CA GLN A 73 -4.72 -15.93 4.34
C GLN A 73 -6.13 -16.49 4.56
N GLU A 74 -6.32 -17.79 4.34
CA GLU A 74 -7.61 -18.45 4.59
C GLU A 74 -7.99 -18.42 6.08
N GLU A 75 -7.01 -18.50 6.98
CA GLU A 75 -7.25 -18.33 8.43
C GLU A 75 -7.74 -16.91 8.75
N VAL A 76 -7.15 -15.88 8.15
CA VAL A 76 -7.60 -14.48 8.30
C VAL A 76 -9.03 -14.31 7.77
N TRP A 77 -9.34 -14.86 6.60
CA TRP A 77 -10.68 -14.78 6.02
C TRP A 77 -11.73 -15.42 6.93
N THR A 78 -11.42 -16.59 7.47
CA THR A 78 -12.31 -17.29 8.40
C THR A 78 -12.53 -16.48 9.68
N ALA A 79 -11.46 -15.94 10.26
CA ALA A 79 -11.54 -15.09 11.45
C ALA A 79 -12.35 -13.82 11.19
N TYR A 80 -12.11 -13.15 10.04
CA TYR A 80 -12.88 -11.97 9.64
C TYR A 80 -14.37 -12.27 9.52
N LEU A 81 -14.74 -13.34 8.83
CA LEU A 81 -16.13 -13.75 8.63
C LEU A 81 -16.83 -14.18 9.94
N SER A 82 -16.04 -14.57 10.93
CA SER A 82 -16.51 -14.81 12.31
C SER A 82 -16.64 -13.54 13.16
N GLY A 83 -16.37 -12.35 12.57
CA GLY A 83 -16.49 -11.07 13.26
C GLY A 83 -15.25 -10.69 14.08
N GLU A 84 -14.15 -11.42 13.96
CA GLU A 84 -12.94 -11.18 14.74
C GLU A 84 -12.10 -10.01 14.20
N SER A 85 -11.30 -9.43 15.08
CA SER A 85 -10.25 -8.44 14.80
C SER A 85 -8.88 -9.03 15.13
N GLY A 86 -7.80 -8.44 14.62
CA GLY A 86 -6.47 -8.97 14.94
C GLY A 86 -5.29 -8.30 14.27
N LEU A 87 -4.16 -9.01 14.35
CA LEU A 87 -2.89 -8.64 13.76
C LEU A 87 -2.37 -9.76 12.86
N ILE A 88 -2.07 -9.42 11.62
CA ILE A 88 -1.44 -10.30 10.64
C ILE A 88 0.05 -10.03 10.65
N HIS A 89 0.84 -11.01 11.04
CA HIS A 89 2.29 -10.94 11.06
C HIS A 89 2.89 -11.89 10.02
N ALA A 90 3.38 -11.35 8.93
CA ALA A 90 3.98 -12.12 7.85
C ALA A 90 4.99 -11.28 7.08
N ALA A 91 5.99 -11.90 6.49
CA ALA A 91 7.05 -11.22 5.75
C ALA A 91 6.49 -10.37 4.59
N THR A 92 7.24 -9.36 4.16
CA THR A 92 6.88 -8.55 2.99
C THR A 92 6.78 -9.42 1.74
N GLY A 93 5.81 -9.13 0.85
CA GLY A 93 5.58 -9.90 -0.38
C GLY A 93 4.91 -11.26 -0.18
N THR A 94 4.36 -11.57 1.01
CA THR A 94 3.60 -12.81 1.25
C THR A 94 2.09 -12.65 1.06
N GLY A 95 1.62 -11.52 0.54
CA GLY A 95 0.20 -11.30 0.26
C GLY A 95 -0.64 -10.93 1.50
N LYS A 96 -0.05 -10.22 2.49
CA LYS A 96 -0.78 -9.67 3.65
C LYS A 96 -1.98 -8.82 3.24
N THR A 97 -1.83 -8.03 2.18
CA THR A 97 -2.88 -7.17 1.64
C THR A 97 -4.14 -7.99 1.32
N TYR A 98 -4.00 -9.07 0.56
CA TYR A 98 -5.13 -9.92 0.21
C TYR A 98 -5.63 -10.79 1.38
N ALA A 99 -4.77 -11.07 2.37
CA ALA A 99 -5.22 -11.68 3.62
C ALA A 99 -6.28 -10.81 4.33
N ALA A 100 -6.05 -9.49 4.45
CA ALA A 100 -7.01 -8.58 5.06
C ALA A 100 -8.16 -8.20 4.12
N TRP A 101 -7.91 -8.17 2.78
CA TRP A 101 -8.85 -7.64 1.80
C TRP A 101 -9.96 -8.61 1.41
N MET A 102 -9.67 -9.91 1.30
CA MET A 102 -10.65 -10.86 0.78
C MET A 102 -11.78 -11.19 1.76
N GLY A 103 -11.59 -10.94 3.06
CA GLY A 103 -12.65 -11.08 4.06
C GLY A 103 -13.89 -10.25 3.73
N PRO A 104 -13.80 -8.91 3.63
CA PRO A 104 -14.93 -8.06 3.27
C PRO A 104 -15.47 -8.33 1.85
N VAL A 105 -14.62 -8.74 0.90
CA VAL A 105 -15.05 -9.14 -0.44
C VAL A 105 -15.96 -10.37 -0.37
N MET A 106 -15.56 -11.41 0.37
CA MET A 106 -16.37 -12.61 0.57
C MET A 106 -17.67 -12.34 1.34
N GLU A 107 -17.61 -11.48 2.37
CA GLU A 107 -18.80 -11.06 3.10
C GLU A 107 -19.81 -10.39 2.16
N TRP A 108 -19.34 -9.49 1.29
CA TRP A 108 -20.19 -8.88 0.28
C TRP A 108 -20.79 -9.90 -0.69
N LEU A 109 -20.00 -10.83 -1.21
CA LEU A 109 -20.47 -11.87 -2.12
C LEU A 109 -21.53 -12.78 -1.47
N ARG A 110 -21.37 -13.06 -0.17
CA ARG A 110 -22.34 -13.83 0.61
C ARG A 110 -23.65 -13.09 0.81
N ASP A 111 -23.57 -11.81 1.19
CA ASP A 111 -24.74 -11.03 1.62
C ASP A 111 -25.51 -10.44 0.43
N TYR A 112 -24.85 -10.32 -0.73
CA TYR A 112 -25.44 -9.79 -1.96
C TYR A 112 -25.23 -10.74 -3.16
N PRO A 113 -25.81 -11.96 -3.11
CA PRO A 113 -25.60 -12.98 -4.14
C PRO A 113 -26.35 -12.71 -5.44
N ALA A 114 -26.99 -11.55 -5.58
CA ALA A 114 -27.82 -11.25 -6.75
C ALA A 114 -27.09 -11.43 -8.08
N PRO A 115 -27.75 -12.00 -9.11
CA PRO A 115 -27.19 -12.14 -10.44
C PRO A 115 -26.79 -10.78 -10.98
N ARG A 116 -25.56 -10.67 -11.44
CA ARG A 116 -25.05 -9.42 -12.03
C ARG A 116 -25.67 -9.23 -13.37
N PRO A 117 -26.23 -8.05 -13.68
CA PRO A 117 -26.64 -7.76 -15.03
C PRO A 117 -25.44 -7.91 -15.96
N ALA A 118 -25.56 -8.76 -16.95
CA ALA A 118 -24.55 -8.90 -18.00
C ALA A 118 -24.46 -7.57 -18.78
N GLY A 119 -23.25 -6.97 -18.77
CA GLY A 119 -22.95 -5.79 -19.56
C GLY A 119 -22.51 -4.56 -18.76
N ASP A 120 -21.52 -3.87 -19.32
CA ASP A 120 -20.82 -2.71 -18.76
C ASP A 120 -21.73 -1.51 -18.46
N GLN A 121 -22.88 -1.40 -19.16
CA GLN A 121 -23.81 -0.28 -19.00
C GLN A 121 -24.67 -0.35 -17.73
N LEU A 122 -24.94 -1.53 -17.20
CA LEU A 122 -25.71 -1.71 -15.97
C LEU A 122 -24.83 -1.60 -14.71
N ARG A 123 -23.56 -1.96 -14.81
CA ARG A 123 -22.57 -1.71 -13.73
C ARG A 123 -22.43 -0.23 -13.39
N ARG A 124 -22.54 0.66 -14.38
CA ARG A 124 -22.49 2.12 -14.21
C ARG A 124 -23.74 2.72 -13.58
N ARG A 125 -24.85 1.99 -13.51
CA ARG A 125 -26.13 2.46 -12.97
C ARG A 125 -26.39 2.11 -11.50
N ALA A 126 -25.78 1.06 -10.98
CA ALA A 126 -25.84 0.77 -9.54
C ALA A 126 -24.98 1.78 -8.81
N ALA A 127 -25.59 2.60 -7.94
CA ALA A 127 -24.82 3.51 -7.11
C ALA A 127 -23.88 2.69 -6.22
N ALA A 128 -22.56 2.99 -6.25
CA ALA A 128 -21.61 2.34 -5.38
C ALA A 128 -22.07 2.40 -3.92
N PRO A 129 -21.84 1.35 -3.11
CA PRO A 129 -22.16 1.38 -1.67
C PRO A 129 -21.42 2.53 -0.95
N PRO A 130 -21.93 2.99 0.22
CA PRO A 130 -21.20 3.93 1.06
C PRO A 130 -19.89 3.33 1.57
N LEU A 131 -19.11 4.12 2.30
CA LEU A 131 -17.82 3.68 2.87
C LEU A 131 -18.02 2.46 3.80
N ARG A 132 -17.38 1.35 3.45
CA ARG A 132 -17.37 0.10 4.23
C ARG A 132 -15.98 -0.24 4.75
N VAL A 133 -14.92 0.09 4.00
CA VAL A 133 -13.55 -0.26 4.35
C VAL A 133 -12.68 0.99 4.37
N LEU A 134 -11.96 1.17 5.47
CA LEU A 134 -10.93 2.19 5.62
C LEU A 134 -9.56 1.51 5.68
N TRP A 135 -8.66 1.89 4.77
CA TRP A 135 -7.30 1.38 4.72
C TRP A 135 -6.31 2.50 5.07
N ILE A 136 -5.59 2.34 6.18
CA ILE A 136 -4.63 3.32 6.67
C ILE A 136 -3.22 2.84 6.31
N THR A 137 -2.51 3.61 5.49
CA THR A 137 -1.11 3.33 5.12
C THR A 137 -0.18 4.41 5.67
N PRO A 138 1.02 4.06 6.17
CA PRO A 138 1.96 5.04 6.67
C PRO A 138 2.55 5.93 5.58
N LEU A 139 2.68 5.46 4.36
CA LEU A 139 3.37 6.16 3.29
C LEU A 139 2.43 6.56 2.15
N ARG A 140 2.48 7.85 1.76
CA ARG A 140 1.70 8.36 0.61
C ARG A 140 2.06 7.66 -0.69
N ALA A 141 3.35 7.32 -0.88
CA ALA A 141 3.82 6.62 -2.07
C ALA A 141 3.14 5.25 -2.24
N LEU A 142 2.85 4.55 -1.13
CA LEU A 142 2.19 3.25 -1.17
C LEU A 142 0.67 3.34 -1.39
N ALA A 143 0.07 4.51 -1.22
CA ALA A 143 -1.38 4.64 -1.32
C ALA A 143 -1.91 4.33 -2.72
N ALA A 144 -1.19 4.72 -3.77
CA ALA A 144 -1.57 4.45 -5.15
C ALA A 144 -1.44 2.95 -5.50
N ASP A 145 -0.35 2.32 -5.08
CA ASP A 145 -0.12 0.89 -5.30
C ASP A 145 -1.13 0.04 -4.51
N THR A 146 -1.42 0.45 -3.27
CA THR A 146 -2.46 -0.18 -2.45
C THR A 146 -3.83 -0.02 -3.12
N GLU A 147 -4.19 1.18 -3.57
CA GLU A 147 -5.45 1.43 -4.27
C GLU A 147 -5.58 0.52 -5.51
N ALA A 148 -4.53 0.40 -6.32
CA ALA A 148 -4.53 -0.46 -7.49
C ALA A 148 -4.68 -1.95 -7.11
N ALA A 149 -3.94 -2.42 -6.10
CA ALA A 149 -4.03 -3.80 -5.61
C ALA A 149 -5.42 -4.15 -5.06
N LEU A 150 -6.06 -3.22 -4.33
CA LEU A 150 -7.41 -3.44 -3.80
C LEU A 150 -8.49 -3.38 -4.89
N ARG A 151 -8.26 -2.59 -5.94
CA ARG A 151 -9.20 -2.43 -7.06
C ARG A 151 -9.28 -3.65 -7.95
N ALA A 152 -8.16 -4.31 -8.23
CA ALA A 152 -8.10 -5.44 -9.16
C ALA A 152 -9.15 -6.53 -8.86
N PRO A 153 -9.23 -7.15 -7.67
CA PRO A 153 -10.24 -8.17 -7.41
C PRO A 153 -11.67 -7.62 -7.42
N ILE A 154 -11.88 -6.33 -7.12
CA ILE A 154 -13.21 -5.71 -7.20
C ILE A 154 -13.72 -5.64 -8.64
N GLU A 155 -12.84 -5.29 -9.58
CA GLU A 155 -13.15 -5.22 -11.00
C GLU A 155 -13.36 -6.62 -11.58
N ASP A 156 -12.47 -7.56 -11.32
CA ASP A 156 -12.51 -8.93 -11.83
C ASP A 156 -13.69 -9.74 -11.31
N LEU A 157 -14.00 -9.60 -10.04
CA LEU A 157 -15.18 -10.19 -9.41
C LEU A 157 -16.45 -9.36 -9.66
N GLY A 158 -16.34 -8.19 -10.32
CA GLY A 158 -17.43 -7.30 -10.73
C GLY A 158 -18.25 -6.74 -9.58
N LEU A 159 -17.66 -6.46 -8.43
CA LEU A 159 -18.34 -5.81 -7.32
C LEU A 159 -18.64 -4.34 -7.66
N PRO A 160 -19.78 -3.78 -7.21
CA PRO A 160 -20.13 -2.37 -7.45
C PRO A 160 -19.38 -1.41 -6.52
N TRP A 161 -18.19 -1.78 -6.06
CA TRP A 161 -17.39 -1.01 -5.11
C TRP A 161 -16.51 0.00 -5.83
N THR A 162 -16.28 1.13 -5.18
CA THR A 162 -15.26 2.10 -5.58
C THR A 162 -14.10 2.05 -4.60
N VAL A 163 -12.87 2.06 -5.13
CA VAL A 163 -11.63 2.12 -4.35
C VAL A 163 -10.91 3.39 -4.75
N GLU A 164 -10.66 4.28 -3.80
CA GLU A 164 -9.99 5.56 -4.03
C GLU A 164 -9.06 5.90 -2.88
N SER A 165 -8.00 6.65 -3.18
CA SER A 165 -7.10 7.17 -2.15
C SER A 165 -7.41 8.62 -1.80
N ARG A 166 -7.12 8.97 -0.52
CA ARG A 166 -7.11 10.34 -0.01
C ARG A 166 -5.87 10.59 0.82
N THR A 167 -4.93 11.30 0.24
CA THR A 167 -3.65 11.67 0.85
C THR A 167 -3.39 13.17 0.70
N GLY A 168 -2.22 13.64 1.16
CA GLY A 168 -1.77 15.00 0.91
C GLY A 168 -1.71 15.37 -0.58
N ASP A 169 -1.50 14.37 -1.45
CA ASP A 169 -1.26 14.56 -2.88
C ASP A 169 -2.53 14.39 -3.74
N THR A 170 -3.67 14.05 -3.12
CA THR A 170 -4.96 13.91 -3.82
C THR A 170 -5.41 15.24 -4.41
N GLU A 171 -5.83 15.22 -5.68
CA GLU A 171 -6.29 16.41 -6.40
C GLU A 171 -7.46 17.12 -5.71
N PRO A 172 -7.50 18.46 -5.73
CA PRO A 172 -8.58 19.24 -5.10
C PRO A 172 -9.98 18.84 -5.58
N LYS A 173 -10.16 18.52 -6.86
CA LYS A 173 -11.43 18.09 -7.45
C LYS A 173 -11.90 16.76 -6.84
N VAL A 174 -11.00 15.81 -6.66
CA VAL A 174 -11.30 14.51 -6.02
C VAL A 174 -11.66 14.72 -4.55
N ARG A 175 -10.88 15.54 -3.83
CA ARG A 175 -11.18 15.88 -2.42
C ARG A 175 -12.54 16.52 -2.25
N ALA A 176 -12.92 17.46 -3.15
CA ALA A 176 -14.23 18.11 -3.13
C ALA A 176 -15.39 17.13 -3.39
N ARG A 177 -15.19 16.12 -4.25
CA ARG A 177 -16.15 15.03 -4.45
C ARG A 177 -16.24 14.16 -3.20
N GLN A 178 -15.13 13.72 -2.68
CA GLN A 178 -15.03 12.88 -1.49
C GLN A 178 -15.57 13.56 -0.22
N SER A 179 -15.59 14.90 -0.15
CA SER A 179 -16.22 15.61 0.97
C SER A 179 -17.75 15.46 1.00
N LYS A 180 -18.37 15.17 -0.14
CA LYS A 180 -19.82 14.92 -0.25
C LYS A 180 -20.15 13.44 -0.10
N ARG A 181 -19.28 12.57 -0.62
CA ARG A 181 -19.46 11.12 -0.58
C ARG A 181 -18.13 10.42 -0.67
N LEU A 182 -17.81 9.63 0.34
CA LEU A 182 -16.62 8.78 0.35
C LEU A 182 -16.83 7.56 -0.57
N PRO A 183 -15.72 7.00 -1.14
CA PRO A 183 -15.76 5.75 -1.87
C PRO A 183 -16.13 4.59 -0.93
N THR A 184 -16.45 3.42 -1.49
CA THR A 184 -16.74 2.21 -0.73
C THR A 184 -15.52 1.76 0.07
N THR A 185 -14.33 1.92 -0.52
CA THR A 185 -13.04 1.69 0.15
C THR A 185 -12.18 2.93 0.02
N LEU A 186 -11.74 3.46 1.14
CA LEU A 186 -10.88 4.63 1.20
C LEU A 186 -9.48 4.23 1.70
N VAL A 187 -8.47 4.41 0.85
CA VAL A 187 -7.06 4.32 1.23
C VAL A 187 -6.59 5.70 1.69
N THR A 188 -6.02 5.81 2.88
CA THR A 188 -5.64 7.11 3.45
C THR A 188 -4.42 7.04 4.35
N THR A 189 -3.88 8.19 4.75
CA THR A 189 -2.82 8.30 5.75
C THR A 189 -3.36 8.79 7.09
N PRO A 190 -2.64 8.57 8.22
CA PRO A 190 -3.08 9.03 9.53
C PRO A 190 -3.41 10.52 9.58
N GLU A 191 -2.62 11.35 8.91
CA GLU A 191 -2.82 12.80 8.85
C GLU A 191 -4.11 13.18 8.11
N SER A 192 -4.33 12.55 6.96
CA SER A 192 -5.53 12.79 6.15
C SER A 192 -6.79 12.31 6.83
N LEU A 193 -6.71 11.17 7.53
CA LEU A 193 -7.80 10.67 8.36
C LEU A 193 -8.10 11.61 9.53
N SER A 194 -7.07 12.09 10.23
CA SER A 194 -7.26 13.07 11.32
C SER A 194 -8.01 14.31 10.85
N LEU A 195 -7.70 14.83 9.65
CA LEU A 195 -8.43 15.95 9.06
C LEU A 195 -9.86 15.59 8.72
N LEU A 196 -10.12 14.39 8.16
CA LEU A 196 -11.48 13.92 7.90
C LEU A 196 -12.33 13.88 9.18
N LEU A 197 -11.75 13.40 10.28
CA LEU A 197 -12.44 13.24 11.55
C LEU A 197 -12.77 14.58 12.26
N THR A 198 -12.27 15.72 11.76
CA THR A 198 -12.63 17.06 12.26
C THR A 198 -13.89 17.62 11.65
N TRP A 199 -14.45 17.01 10.61
CA TRP A 199 -15.65 17.53 9.94
C TRP A 199 -16.92 17.25 10.75
N THR A 200 -17.88 18.17 10.69
CA THR A 200 -19.14 18.06 11.43
C THR A 200 -19.96 16.84 11.04
N ASP A 201 -19.98 16.52 9.74
CA ASP A 201 -20.81 15.43 9.17
C ASP A 201 -20.10 14.08 9.15
N THR A 202 -18.91 13.99 9.74
CA THR A 202 -18.10 12.77 9.73
C THR A 202 -18.82 11.53 10.26
N PRO A 203 -19.58 11.56 11.36
CA PRO A 203 -20.29 10.36 11.83
C PRO A 203 -21.18 9.73 10.76
N ALA A 204 -21.90 10.53 9.98
CA ALA A 204 -22.75 10.04 8.90
C ALA A 204 -21.94 9.42 7.75
N LEU A 205 -20.76 9.99 7.43
CA LEU A 205 -19.89 9.44 6.39
C LEU A 205 -19.32 8.06 6.75
N PHE A 206 -19.17 7.77 8.04
CA PHE A 206 -18.63 6.50 8.56
C PHE A 206 -19.71 5.57 9.10
N GLU A 207 -20.99 5.87 8.90
CA GLU A 207 -22.12 5.09 9.43
C GLU A 207 -22.10 3.62 8.99
N HIS A 208 -21.62 3.34 7.79
CA HIS A 208 -21.56 1.99 7.24
C HIS A 208 -20.15 1.36 7.29
N LEU A 209 -19.22 1.99 8.01
CA LEU A 209 -17.86 1.46 8.15
C LEU A 209 -17.87 0.14 8.93
N GLU A 210 -17.28 -0.91 8.36
CA GLU A 210 -17.25 -2.27 8.90
C GLU A 210 -15.84 -2.75 9.21
N LEU A 211 -14.86 -2.26 8.45
CA LEU A 211 -13.47 -2.68 8.59
C LEU A 211 -12.53 -1.49 8.54
N VAL A 212 -11.56 -1.49 9.45
CA VAL A 212 -10.33 -0.69 9.32
C VAL A 212 -9.14 -1.63 9.20
N VAL A 213 -8.34 -1.45 8.16
CA VAL A 213 -7.03 -2.08 8.02
C VAL A 213 -5.96 -1.02 8.30
N VAL A 214 -5.01 -1.36 9.15
CA VAL A 214 -3.84 -0.53 9.44
C VAL A 214 -2.62 -1.24 8.87
N ASP A 215 -2.14 -0.72 7.75
CA ASP A 215 -1.01 -1.28 7.04
C ASP A 215 0.31 -0.83 7.66
N GLU A 216 1.32 -1.69 7.56
CA GLU A 216 2.66 -1.49 8.13
C GLU A 216 2.60 -0.95 9.57
N TRP A 217 1.77 -1.60 10.41
CA TRP A 217 1.52 -1.14 11.78
C TRP A 217 2.80 -0.93 12.60
N HIS A 218 3.84 -1.70 12.34
CA HIS A 218 5.15 -1.56 12.97
C HIS A 218 5.82 -0.20 12.68
N GLU A 219 5.59 0.40 11.51
CA GLU A 219 6.10 1.73 11.15
C GLU A 219 5.36 2.86 11.88
N LEU A 220 4.11 2.61 12.26
CA LEU A 220 3.29 3.59 12.97
C LEU A 220 3.54 3.53 14.47
N MET A 221 3.75 2.37 15.05
CA MET A 221 4.02 2.20 16.48
C MET A 221 5.20 3.08 16.92
N SER A 222 5.14 3.60 18.14
CA SER A 222 6.17 4.46 18.72
C SER A 222 6.39 5.81 18.02
N SER A 223 5.48 6.22 17.14
CA SER A 223 5.54 7.48 16.40
C SER A 223 4.32 8.38 16.68
N LYS A 224 4.43 9.68 16.39
CA LYS A 224 3.28 10.60 16.45
C LYS A 224 2.13 10.14 15.55
N ARG A 225 2.42 9.50 14.44
CA ARG A 225 1.45 8.97 13.49
C ARG A 225 0.70 7.77 14.05
N GLY A 226 1.39 6.93 14.83
CA GLY A 226 0.76 5.84 15.58
C GLY A 226 -0.25 6.37 16.60
N VAL A 227 0.12 7.35 17.39
CA VAL A 227 -0.82 7.99 18.33
C VAL A 227 -2.03 8.59 17.60
N GLN A 228 -1.83 9.25 16.46
CA GLN A 228 -2.94 9.75 15.64
C GLN A 228 -3.85 8.61 15.16
N THR A 229 -3.26 7.48 14.75
CA THR A 229 -4.00 6.31 14.31
C THR A 229 -4.80 5.71 15.46
N GLU A 230 -4.21 5.55 16.64
CA GLU A 230 -4.89 5.04 17.83
C GLU A 230 -6.08 5.92 18.24
N LEU A 231 -5.90 7.24 18.25
CA LEU A 231 -6.97 8.20 18.53
C LEU A 231 -8.09 8.13 17.49
N ALA A 232 -7.73 8.02 16.21
CA ALA A 232 -8.69 7.86 15.14
C ALA A 232 -9.48 6.55 15.28
N LEU A 233 -8.80 5.43 15.56
CA LEU A 233 -9.45 4.14 15.81
C LEU A 233 -10.39 4.19 17.02
N ALA A 234 -9.97 4.83 18.11
CA ALA A 234 -10.82 5.02 19.30
C ALA A 234 -12.10 5.80 18.95
N ARG A 235 -11.97 6.89 18.16
CA ARG A 235 -13.11 7.69 17.69
C ARG A 235 -14.04 6.89 16.78
N LEU A 236 -13.50 6.15 15.84
CA LEU A 236 -14.28 5.32 14.91
C LEU A 236 -15.05 4.22 15.67
N ARG A 237 -14.43 3.58 16.64
CA ARG A 237 -15.09 2.56 17.48
C ARG A 237 -16.18 3.13 18.38
N GLN A 238 -16.07 4.40 18.75
CA GLN A 238 -17.16 5.08 19.49
C GLN A 238 -18.41 5.20 18.60
N TRP A 239 -18.25 5.48 17.31
CA TRP A 239 -19.36 5.55 16.37
C TRP A 239 -19.84 4.19 15.89
N ARG A 240 -18.88 3.24 15.79
CA ARG A 240 -19.10 1.88 15.29
C ARG A 240 -18.55 0.85 16.27
N PRO A 241 -19.29 0.49 17.32
CA PRO A 241 -18.83 -0.46 18.36
C PRO A 241 -18.43 -1.84 17.82
N GLN A 242 -19.05 -2.28 16.71
CA GLN A 242 -18.80 -3.56 16.03
C GLN A 242 -17.69 -3.48 14.97
N LEU A 243 -16.96 -2.37 14.90
CA LEU A 243 -15.91 -2.17 13.92
C LEU A 243 -14.80 -3.19 14.06
N ARG A 244 -14.59 -4.00 13.01
CA ARG A 244 -13.44 -4.90 12.90
C ARG A 244 -12.19 -4.11 12.57
N THR A 245 -11.07 -4.49 13.17
CA THR A 245 -9.77 -3.84 12.95
C THR A 245 -8.71 -4.90 12.72
N TRP A 246 -8.01 -4.81 11.61
CA TRP A 246 -6.90 -5.69 11.27
C TRP A 246 -5.63 -4.88 11.03
N GLY A 247 -4.54 -5.24 11.72
CA GLY A 247 -3.22 -4.69 11.47
C GLY A 247 -2.38 -5.60 10.60
N LEU A 248 -1.56 -5.02 9.73
CA LEU A 248 -0.58 -5.74 8.93
C LEU A 248 0.82 -5.35 9.40
N SER A 249 1.69 -6.33 9.60
CA SER A 249 3.05 -6.09 10.01
C SER A 249 4.02 -7.15 9.47
N ALA A 250 5.21 -6.70 9.09
CA ALA A 250 6.29 -7.59 8.65
C ALA A 250 7.28 -7.92 9.78
N THR A 251 7.56 -6.95 10.65
CA THR A 251 8.64 -7.04 11.64
C THR A 251 8.17 -6.48 12.98
N LEU A 252 7.90 -7.35 13.94
CA LEU A 252 7.54 -6.96 15.31
C LEU A 252 8.12 -7.95 16.31
N GLY A 253 8.75 -7.44 17.37
CA GLY A 253 9.29 -8.27 18.44
C GLY A 253 8.21 -8.73 19.44
N ASN A 254 7.25 -7.86 19.77
CA ASN A 254 6.17 -8.17 20.71
C ASN A 254 4.81 -8.02 20.04
N LEU A 255 4.28 -9.13 19.54
CA LEU A 255 3.02 -9.17 18.79
C LEU A 255 1.79 -8.93 19.69
N ASP A 256 1.83 -9.38 20.94
CA ASP A 256 0.72 -9.19 21.86
C ASP A 256 0.53 -7.71 22.20
N THR A 257 1.60 -7.01 22.58
CA THR A 257 1.55 -5.57 22.79
C THR A 257 1.11 -4.82 21.54
N ALA A 258 1.60 -5.22 20.36
CA ALA A 258 1.23 -4.58 19.10
C ALA A 258 -0.25 -4.76 18.75
N ARG A 259 -0.81 -5.96 18.99
CA ARG A 259 -2.24 -6.25 18.86
C ARG A 259 -3.06 -5.43 19.85
N ASP A 260 -2.67 -5.43 21.12
CA ASP A 260 -3.43 -4.75 22.18
C ASP A 260 -3.44 -3.24 21.98
N THR A 261 -2.33 -2.65 21.57
CA THR A 261 -2.25 -1.23 21.19
C THR A 261 -3.14 -0.91 19.98
N LEU A 262 -3.12 -1.76 18.96
CA LEU A 262 -3.96 -1.60 17.78
C LEU A 262 -5.44 -1.67 18.12
N LEU A 263 -5.85 -2.65 18.89
CA LEU A 263 -7.26 -2.91 19.22
C LEU A 263 -7.77 -2.01 20.35
N GLY A 264 -6.86 -1.53 21.19
CA GLY A 264 -7.18 -0.67 22.32
C GLY A 264 -8.04 -1.37 23.39
N VAL A 265 -8.64 -0.57 24.26
CA VAL A 265 -9.45 -1.09 25.38
C VAL A 265 -10.94 -1.03 25.08
N GLY A 266 -11.67 -1.96 25.65
CA GLY A 266 -13.13 -1.97 25.61
C GLY A 266 -13.76 -1.02 26.63
N PRO A 267 -15.10 -0.94 26.66
CA PRO A 267 -15.83 -0.18 27.68
C PRO A 267 -15.56 -0.66 29.11
N ASP A 268 -15.26 -1.93 29.27
CA ASP A 268 -14.88 -2.61 30.51
C ASP A 268 -13.44 -2.33 30.96
N ARG A 269 -12.70 -1.51 30.24
CA ARG A 269 -11.29 -1.16 30.45
C ARG A 269 -10.30 -2.33 30.28
N HIS A 270 -10.73 -3.43 29.69
CA HIS A 270 -9.84 -4.53 29.29
C HIS A 270 -9.44 -4.42 27.83
N SER A 271 -8.29 -5.00 27.49
CA SER A 271 -7.87 -5.09 26.08
C SER A 271 -8.95 -5.80 25.26
N ARG A 272 -9.26 -5.25 24.08
CA ARG A 272 -10.22 -5.87 23.17
C ARG A 272 -9.65 -7.21 22.68
N PRO A 273 -10.47 -8.27 22.64
CA PRO A 273 -10.01 -9.56 22.12
C PRO A 273 -9.59 -9.42 20.65
N GLY A 274 -8.55 -10.16 20.27
CA GLY A 274 -8.08 -10.19 18.89
C GLY A 274 -7.11 -11.31 18.63
N ARG A 275 -7.09 -11.80 17.39
CA ARG A 275 -6.20 -12.87 16.96
C ARG A 275 -4.85 -12.33 16.52
N ILE A 276 -3.81 -13.15 16.66
CA ILE A 276 -2.52 -12.98 15.99
C ILE A 276 -2.39 -14.13 15.01
N ILE A 277 -2.38 -13.80 13.72
CA ILE A 277 -2.22 -14.77 12.65
C ILE A 277 -0.83 -14.60 12.04
N ARG A 278 -0.07 -15.69 12.00
CA ARG A 278 1.33 -15.68 11.55
C ARG A 278 1.44 -16.36 10.19
N GLY A 279 1.87 -15.60 9.20
CA GLY A 279 2.22 -16.12 7.88
C GLY A 279 3.67 -16.57 7.86
N LEU A 280 3.96 -17.74 8.43
CA LEU A 280 5.28 -18.37 8.36
C LEU A 280 5.46 -19.01 6.98
N VAL A 281 5.81 -18.19 5.98
CA VAL A 281 6.19 -18.67 4.66
C VAL A 281 7.70 -18.79 4.63
N PRO A 282 8.26 -20.01 4.48
CA PRO A 282 9.70 -20.16 4.34
C PRO A 282 10.18 -19.39 3.11
N LYS A 283 11.02 -18.38 3.32
CA LYS A 283 11.74 -17.72 2.23
C LYS A 283 13.15 -18.29 2.23
N GLY A 284 13.57 -18.85 1.10
CA GLY A 284 15.01 -19.11 0.88
C GLY A 284 15.70 -17.74 0.83
N LEU A 285 16.54 -17.47 1.81
CA LEU A 285 17.41 -16.30 1.81
C LEU A 285 18.80 -16.77 1.40
N GLN A 286 19.29 -16.26 0.27
CA GLN A 286 20.67 -16.43 -0.16
C GLN A 286 21.37 -15.09 0.04
N ILE A 287 22.45 -15.11 0.84
CA ILE A 287 23.26 -13.93 1.10
C ILE A 287 24.60 -14.19 0.43
N ASP A 288 24.90 -13.45 -0.61
CA ASP A 288 26.16 -13.51 -1.34
C ASP A 288 26.95 -12.22 -1.12
N SER A 289 28.27 -12.34 -1.14
CA SER A 289 29.18 -11.20 -1.06
C SER A 289 29.88 -11.03 -2.41
N LEU A 290 29.75 -9.85 -3.00
CA LEU A 290 30.52 -9.48 -4.17
C LEU A 290 31.93 -9.08 -3.72
N ILE A 291 32.92 -9.92 -4.02
CA ILE A 291 34.29 -9.69 -3.67
C ILE A 291 35.11 -9.44 -4.95
N PRO A 292 35.82 -8.31 -5.05
CA PRO A 292 36.64 -8.05 -6.24
C PRO A 292 37.74 -9.09 -6.41
N GLU A 293 38.03 -9.52 -7.64
CA GLU A 293 39.05 -10.50 -7.95
C GLU A 293 40.47 -10.04 -7.57
N THR A 294 40.71 -8.72 -7.51
CA THR A 294 41.97 -8.13 -7.14
C THR A 294 41.86 -7.34 -5.85
N MET A 295 42.62 -7.75 -4.83
CA MET A 295 42.74 -6.99 -3.58
C MET A 295 43.67 -5.78 -3.78
N GLU A 296 43.08 -4.63 -4.15
CA GLU A 296 43.77 -3.34 -4.09
C GLU A 296 43.53 -2.69 -2.72
N ARG A 297 44.55 -1.96 -2.21
CA ARG A 297 44.40 -1.14 -1.01
C ARG A 297 43.36 -0.06 -1.28
N PHE A 298 42.18 -0.16 -0.65
CA PHE A 298 41.12 0.81 -0.76
C PHE A 298 41.56 2.12 -0.09
N PRO A 299 41.37 3.29 -0.77
CA PRO A 299 41.59 4.57 -0.09
C PRO A 299 40.49 4.74 1.00
N TRP A 300 40.87 5.28 2.15
CA TRP A 300 40.04 5.50 3.33
C TRP A 300 38.77 6.36 3.06
N SER A 301 38.62 6.92 1.87
CA SER A 301 37.54 7.81 1.45
C SER A 301 36.28 7.14 0.88
N GLY A 302 36.14 5.82 0.98
CA GLY A 302 34.83 5.17 0.85
C GLY A 302 34.18 5.11 -0.55
N GLN A 303 34.95 5.15 -1.66
CA GLN A 303 34.40 5.01 -3.02
C GLN A 303 34.29 3.55 -3.54
N ILE A 304 34.01 2.62 -2.66
CA ILE A 304 34.09 1.19 -2.96
C ILE A 304 33.03 0.72 -3.96
N GLY A 305 31.83 1.31 -3.94
CA GLY A 305 30.69 0.83 -4.74
C GLY A 305 30.80 1.01 -6.26
N LEU A 306 31.54 2.01 -6.74
CA LEU A 306 31.63 2.28 -8.19
C LEU A 306 32.51 1.29 -8.95
N ARG A 307 33.48 0.65 -8.29
CA ARG A 307 34.39 -0.32 -8.92
C ARG A 307 33.74 -1.70 -9.09
N LEU A 308 32.76 -2.04 -8.24
CA LEU A 308 31.98 -3.28 -8.31
C LEU A 308 30.70 -3.11 -9.11
N LEU A 309 30.54 -1.97 -9.80
CA LEU A 309 29.32 -1.67 -10.56
C LEU A 309 29.00 -2.73 -11.65
N PRO A 310 29.98 -3.28 -12.40
CA PRO A 310 29.70 -4.34 -13.36
C PRO A 310 29.16 -5.60 -12.70
N GLU A 311 29.77 -6.04 -11.60
CA GLU A 311 29.37 -7.23 -10.84
C GLU A 311 28.00 -7.03 -10.17
N VAL A 312 27.72 -5.81 -9.68
CA VAL A 312 26.41 -5.45 -9.14
C VAL A 312 25.35 -5.48 -10.24
N ILE A 313 25.64 -4.96 -11.42
CA ILE A 313 24.71 -5.00 -12.57
C ILE A 313 24.45 -6.44 -12.97
N GLN A 314 25.47 -7.28 -13.08
CA GLN A 314 25.32 -8.69 -13.38
C GLN A 314 24.43 -9.41 -12.36
N ALA A 315 24.67 -9.20 -11.06
CA ALA A 315 23.86 -9.80 -9.99
C ALA A 315 22.39 -9.33 -10.04
N ILE A 316 22.15 -8.08 -10.46
CA ILE A 316 20.80 -7.53 -10.67
C ILE A 316 20.12 -8.19 -11.88
N GLU A 317 20.85 -8.38 -12.99
CA GLU A 317 20.34 -8.99 -14.21
C GLU A 317 20.04 -10.49 -14.06
N GLU A 318 20.77 -11.19 -13.19
CA GLU A 318 20.50 -12.60 -12.83
C GLU A 318 19.23 -12.76 -11.99
N GLY A 319 18.77 -11.68 -11.33
CA GLY A 319 17.55 -11.66 -10.53
C GLY A 319 16.29 -11.51 -11.39
N LYS A 320 15.20 -12.20 -11.02
CA LYS A 320 13.89 -12.03 -11.68
C LYS A 320 13.25 -10.67 -11.34
N THR A 321 13.58 -10.11 -10.18
CA THR A 321 13.07 -8.82 -9.69
C THR A 321 14.10 -8.23 -8.73
N SER A 322 14.47 -6.97 -8.94
CA SER A 322 15.39 -6.20 -8.08
C SER A 322 14.66 -5.02 -7.44
N LEU A 323 15.00 -4.72 -6.18
CA LEU A 323 14.45 -3.61 -5.38
C LEU A 323 15.51 -2.53 -5.17
#